data_754b4095a8f37fe7c23310f77f5bb96d
#
_entry.id   754b4095a8f37fe7c23310f77f5bb96d
#
_cell.length_a   1.000
_cell.length_b   1.000
_cell.length_c   1.000
_cell.angle_alpha   90.00
_cell.angle_beta   90.00
_cell.angle_gamma   90.00
#
_symmetry.space_group_name_H-M   'P 1'
#
loop_
_entity.id
_entity.type
_entity.pdbx_description
1 polymer ?
#
loop_
_entity_poly.entity_id
_entity_poly.type
_entity_poly.pdbx_seq_one_letter_code
_entity_poly.pdbx_strand_id
1 'polypeptide(L)'
;MSEIIKYITNYAARNESFSASDLLNDSGFPYLTKRTVMNSYLSKLTNEGKLHRVGRGTYVIGYGNHCFNPEIGEKSKRLYEFLKQEFPLVNMCVYEGQWITPFMYHLANNQAVYLEVEKDASEYAFHKIKELEGNVFYRPDKKEIEKYLDLSNGPVIIKNLVTESPLCEQNGLHIPTLEKFLVDMYCDSDFYYLQGAEYWRIMHNAHQYSINTSKMFRYASRRNALQKIKRIWEESINDFE
;
A
#
# COMPACT_ATOMS: atom_id res chain seq x y z
N MET A 1 28.67 -2.40 -5.46
CA MET A 1 27.76 -3.01 -4.44
C MET A 1 28.63 -3.49 -3.30
N SER A 2 28.31 -3.17 -2.03
CA SER A 2 29.12 -3.63 -0.88
C SER A 2 29.18 -5.16 -0.86
N GLU A 3 30.33 -5.75 -0.58
CA GLU A 3 30.50 -7.23 -0.50
C GLU A 3 29.57 -7.85 0.55
N ILE A 4 29.30 -7.12 1.64
CA ILE A 4 28.32 -7.52 2.66
C ILE A 4 26.91 -7.64 2.07
N ILE A 5 26.50 -6.73 1.21
CA ILE A 5 25.19 -6.79 0.55
C ILE A 5 25.09 -8.02 -0.36
N LYS A 6 26.14 -8.32 -1.13
CA LYS A 6 26.18 -9.54 -1.95
C LYS A 6 26.06 -10.80 -1.10
N TYR A 7 26.76 -10.81 0.03
CA TYR A 7 26.69 -11.94 0.95
C TYR A 7 25.28 -12.14 1.50
N ILE A 8 24.67 -11.09 2.03
CA ILE A 8 23.29 -11.13 2.57
C ILE A 8 22.30 -11.63 1.51
N THR A 9 22.40 -11.12 0.28
CA THR A 9 21.49 -11.52 -0.81
C THR A 9 21.68 -12.99 -1.19
N ASN A 10 22.92 -13.47 -1.25
CA ASN A 10 23.21 -14.88 -1.53
C ASN A 10 22.79 -15.81 -0.39
N TYR A 11 22.89 -15.35 0.86
CA TYR A 11 22.43 -16.10 2.01
C TYR A 11 20.90 -16.20 2.02
N ALA A 12 20.21 -15.09 1.76
CA ALA A 12 18.78 -15.04 1.65
C ALA A 12 18.23 -15.95 0.54
N ALA A 13 18.90 -16.06 -0.59
CA ALA A 13 18.50 -16.94 -1.69
C ALA A 13 18.61 -18.45 -1.38
N ARG A 14 19.32 -18.81 -0.31
CA ARG A 14 19.53 -20.22 0.09
C ARG A 14 18.73 -20.64 1.33
N ASN A 15 18.09 -19.70 1.99
CA ASN A 15 17.37 -19.90 3.22
C ASN A 15 15.96 -19.34 3.11
N GLU A 16 14.96 -20.12 3.44
CA GLU A 16 13.56 -19.69 3.41
C GLU A 16 13.31 -18.44 4.27
N SER A 17 13.95 -18.39 5.45
CA SER A 17 13.94 -17.22 6.33
C SER A 17 15.21 -17.14 7.15
N PHE A 18 15.60 -15.97 7.60
CA PHE A 18 16.80 -15.77 8.40
C PHE A 18 16.71 -14.52 9.27
N SER A 19 17.59 -14.43 10.28
CA SER A 19 17.74 -13.27 11.16
C SER A 19 19.13 -12.65 11.04
N ALA A 20 19.31 -11.48 11.67
CA ALA A 20 20.66 -10.89 11.81
C ALA A 20 21.61 -11.80 12.59
N SER A 21 21.09 -12.60 13.52
CA SER A 21 21.89 -13.56 14.29
C SER A 21 22.37 -14.71 13.42
N ASP A 22 21.53 -15.23 12.53
CA ASP A 22 21.87 -16.33 11.63
C ASP A 22 22.99 -15.91 10.68
N LEU A 23 22.92 -14.69 10.12
CA LEU A 23 23.97 -14.12 9.29
C LEU A 23 25.31 -13.95 10.03
N LEU A 24 25.27 -13.47 11.29
CA LEU A 24 26.48 -13.24 12.08
C LEU A 24 27.12 -14.53 12.58
N ASN A 25 26.34 -15.60 12.75
CA ASN A 25 26.79 -16.90 13.19
C ASN A 25 27.15 -17.84 12.03
N ASP A 26 26.91 -17.42 10.78
CA ASP A 26 27.26 -18.23 9.64
C ASP A 26 28.79 -18.27 9.44
N SER A 27 29.34 -19.48 9.41
CA SER A 27 30.78 -19.73 9.22
C SER A 27 31.33 -19.20 7.91
N GLY A 28 30.48 -18.99 6.93
CA GLY A 28 30.83 -18.38 5.64
C GLY A 28 30.86 -16.85 5.66
N PHE A 29 30.45 -16.20 6.77
CA PHE A 29 30.46 -14.74 6.85
C PHE A 29 31.86 -14.20 7.12
N PRO A 30 32.50 -13.53 6.15
CA PRO A 30 33.95 -13.22 6.25
C PRO A 30 34.25 -11.93 7.04
N TYR A 31 33.22 -11.28 7.63
CA TYR A 31 33.36 -9.94 8.20
C TYR A 31 33.06 -9.90 9.70
N LEU A 32 33.97 -9.30 10.46
CA LEU A 32 33.72 -8.92 11.85
C LEU A 32 32.79 -7.71 11.90
N THR A 33 31.48 -7.97 11.92
CA THR A 33 30.48 -6.90 11.86
C THR A 33 29.63 -6.90 13.15
N LYS A 34 29.42 -5.72 13.72
CA LYS A 34 28.50 -5.57 14.85
C LYS A 34 27.04 -5.77 14.42
N ARG A 35 26.23 -6.33 15.29
CA ARG A 35 24.78 -6.56 15.05
C ARG A 35 24.03 -5.29 14.62
N THR A 36 24.40 -4.12 15.18
CA THR A 36 23.83 -2.81 14.81
C THR A 36 24.09 -2.47 13.35
N VAL A 37 25.30 -2.75 12.84
CA VAL A 37 25.68 -2.52 11.44
C VAL A 37 24.95 -3.51 10.54
N MET A 38 24.85 -4.79 10.93
CA MET A 38 24.08 -5.79 10.19
C MET A 38 22.60 -5.37 10.06
N ASN A 39 21.99 -4.94 11.16
CA ASN A 39 20.62 -4.44 11.15
C ASN A 39 20.43 -3.22 10.22
N SER A 40 21.43 -2.36 10.10
CA SER A 40 21.40 -1.23 9.15
C SER A 40 21.39 -1.71 7.69
N TYR A 41 22.21 -2.72 7.34
CA TYR A 41 22.16 -3.34 6.00
C TYR A 41 20.85 -4.04 5.72
N LEU A 42 20.31 -4.79 6.69
CA LEU A 42 19.00 -5.45 6.57
C LEU A 42 17.87 -4.43 6.39
N SER A 43 17.88 -3.35 7.17
CA SER A 43 16.92 -2.25 7.01
C SER A 43 17.03 -1.60 5.63
N LYS A 44 18.26 -1.35 5.15
CA LYS A 44 18.50 -0.79 3.82
C LYS A 44 17.94 -1.72 2.73
N LEU A 45 18.26 -3.00 2.78
CA LEU A 45 17.79 -3.99 1.79
C LEU A 45 16.26 -4.19 1.85
N THR A 46 15.66 -4.05 3.03
CA THR A 46 14.21 -4.07 3.18
C THR A 46 13.56 -2.83 2.56
N ASN A 47 14.16 -1.65 2.75
CA ASN A 47 13.67 -0.42 2.12
C ASN A 47 13.85 -0.43 0.59
N GLU A 48 14.87 -1.13 0.10
CA GLU A 48 15.12 -1.35 -1.34
C GLU A 48 14.25 -2.50 -1.92
N GLY A 49 13.39 -3.13 -1.11
CA GLY A 49 12.53 -4.24 -1.54
C GLY A 49 13.25 -5.55 -1.86
N LYS A 50 14.55 -5.65 -1.55
CA LYS A 50 15.34 -6.87 -1.77
C LYS A 50 15.13 -7.92 -0.70
N LEU A 51 14.69 -7.50 0.47
CA LEU A 51 14.31 -8.36 1.58
C LEU A 51 12.94 -7.95 2.11
N HIS A 52 12.18 -8.91 2.60
CA HIS A 52 10.94 -8.68 3.34
C HIS A 52 11.11 -9.08 4.80
N ARG A 53 10.55 -8.27 5.70
CA ARG A 53 10.50 -8.59 7.11
C ARG A 53 9.19 -9.31 7.42
N VAL A 54 9.23 -10.63 7.61
CA VAL A 54 8.05 -11.47 7.87
C VAL A 54 7.73 -11.61 9.37
N GLY A 55 8.64 -11.17 10.25
CA GLY A 55 8.44 -11.23 11.68
C GLY A 55 9.42 -10.34 12.44
N ARG A 56 9.40 -10.38 13.79
CA ARG A 56 10.33 -9.62 14.63
C ARG A 56 11.77 -10.12 14.43
N GLY A 57 12.54 -9.41 13.59
CA GLY A 57 13.94 -9.72 13.29
C GLY A 57 14.11 -10.86 12.29
N THR A 58 13.04 -11.34 11.64
CA THR A 58 13.07 -12.41 10.64
C THR A 58 12.87 -11.80 9.26
N TYR A 59 13.69 -12.20 8.32
CA TYR A 59 13.72 -11.70 6.94
C TYR A 59 13.65 -12.87 5.95
N VAL A 60 13.05 -12.61 4.79
CA VAL A 60 13.04 -13.50 3.63
C VAL A 60 13.55 -12.73 2.41
N ILE A 61 13.97 -13.44 1.37
CA ILE A 61 14.28 -12.79 0.09
C ILE A 61 12.99 -12.14 -0.45
N GLY A 62 13.13 -10.93 -0.96
CA GLY A 62 11.99 -10.27 -1.60
C GLY A 62 11.71 -10.93 -2.95
N TYR A 63 10.55 -11.50 -3.12
CA TYR A 63 10.07 -11.99 -4.42
C TYR A 63 9.62 -10.83 -5.31
N GLY A 64 9.30 -9.67 -4.74
CA GLY A 64 8.83 -8.50 -5.46
C GLY A 64 9.97 -7.54 -5.86
N ASN A 65 10.28 -7.50 -7.16
CA ASN A 65 11.19 -6.50 -7.73
C ASN A 65 10.48 -5.24 -8.20
N HIS A 66 9.14 -5.24 -8.19
CA HIS A 66 8.34 -4.12 -8.66
C HIS A 66 8.11 -3.11 -7.54
N CYS A 67 8.38 -1.84 -7.82
CA CYS A 67 7.96 -0.75 -6.96
C CYS A 67 6.56 -0.30 -7.36
N PHE A 68 5.70 -0.09 -6.37
CA PHE A 68 4.41 0.53 -6.62
C PHE A 68 4.62 2.03 -6.89
N ASN A 69 4.53 2.40 -8.15
CA ASN A 69 4.73 3.77 -8.63
C ASN A 69 3.65 4.07 -9.68
N PRO A 70 2.38 4.29 -9.25
CA PRO A 70 1.28 4.49 -10.16
C PRO A 70 1.39 5.85 -10.87
N GLU A 71 0.89 5.92 -12.09
CA GLU A 71 0.75 7.19 -12.80
C GLU A 71 -0.40 7.99 -12.19
N ILE A 72 -0.15 9.25 -11.88
CA ILE A 72 -1.15 10.15 -11.29
C ILE A 72 -1.76 10.98 -12.42
N GLY A 73 -3.06 10.82 -12.62
CA GLY A 73 -3.81 11.56 -13.65
C GLY A 73 -3.93 13.06 -13.37
N GLU A 74 -4.12 13.84 -14.42
CA GLU A 74 -4.19 15.30 -14.32
C GLU A 74 -5.38 15.79 -13.45
N LYS A 75 -6.50 15.05 -13.47
CA LYS A 75 -7.64 15.35 -12.59
C LYS A 75 -7.25 15.24 -11.12
N SER A 76 -6.58 14.16 -10.74
CA SER A 76 -6.13 13.91 -9.38
C SER A 76 -5.15 14.97 -8.90
N LYS A 77 -4.18 15.36 -9.74
CA LYS A 77 -3.23 16.45 -9.43
C LYS A 77 -3.95 17.77 -9.19
N ARG A 78 -4.80 18.20 -10.13
CA ARG A 78 -5.55 19.45 -10.05
C ARG A 78 -6.39 19.52 -8.77
N LEU A 79 -7.13 18.47 -8.44
CA LEU A 79 -8.00 18.44 -7.27
C LEU A 79 -7.20 18.45 -5.95
N TYR A 80 -6.09 17.70 -5.90
CA TYR A 80 -5.21 17.69 -4.74
C TYR A 80 -4.56 19.05 -4.51
N GLU A 81 -3.99 19.66 -5.56
CA GLU A 81 -3.34 20.97 -5.48
C GLU A 81 -4.33 22.06 -5.07
N PHE A 82 -5.55 22.03 -5.62
CA PHE A 82 -6.62 22.94 -5.21
C PHE A 82 -6.92 22.81 -3.70
N LEU A 83 -7.15 21.59 -3.20
CA LEU A 83 -7.40 21.41 -1.77
C LEU A 83 -6.18 21.79 -0.92
N LYS A 84 -4.96 21.58 -1.42
CA LYS A 84 -3.74 21.95 -0.69
C LYS A 84 -3.56 23.46 -0.60
N GLN A 85 -4.04 24.21 -1.58
CA GLN A 85 -4.09 25.70 -1.51
C GLN A 85 -5.15 26.18 -0.52
N GLU A 86 -6.34 25.58 -0.51
CA GLU A 86 -7.42 25.93 0.42
C GLU A 86 -7.10 25.51 1.88
N PHE A 87 -6.41 24.37 2.06
CA PHE A 87 -6.10 23.78 3.34
C PHE A 87 -4.62 23.40 3.47
N PRO A 88 -3.68 24.37 3.55
CA PRO A 88 -2.24 24.10 3.47
C PRO A 88 -1.69 23.18 4.57
N LEU A 89 -2.28 23.22 5.77
CA LEU A 89 -1.82 22.47 6.94
C LEU A 89 -2.54 21.13 7.13
N VAL A 90 -3.59 20.85 6.35
CA VAL A 90 -4.37 19.63 6.47
C VAL A 90 -3.64 18.48 5.77
N ASN A 91 -3.58 17.33 6.45
CA ASN A 91 -3.08 16.12 5.84
C ASN A 91 -4.14 15.51 4.92
N MET A 92 -3.72 15.18 3.72
CA MET A 92 -4.59 14.58 2.71
C MET A 92 -3.82 13.61 1.83
N CYS A 93 -4.56 12.75 1.14
CA CYS A 93 -4.03 11.73 0.26
C CYS A 93 -4.93 11.64 -0.96
N VAL A 94 -4.35 11.42 -2.13
CA VAL A 94 -5.10 11.19 -3.39
C VAL A 94 -4.70 9.85 -3.98
N TYR A 95 -5.68 9.16 -4.57
CA TYR A 95 -5.45 7.95 -5.37
C TYR A 95 -6.58 7.73 -6.37
N GLU A 96 -6.36 6.82 -7.31
CA GLU A 96 -7.30 6.51 -8.38
C GLU A 96 -7.71 5.04 -8.33
N GLY A 97 -8.98 4.78 -8.59
CA GLY A 97 -9.51 3.41 -8.57
C GLY A 97 -8.85 2.49 -9.59
N GLN A 98 -8.39 3.04 -10.72
CA GLN A 98 -7.70 2.28 -11.76
C GLN A 98 -6.32 1.74 -11.35
N TRP A 99 -5.71 2.23 -10.26
CA TRP A 99 -4.41 1.73 -9.78
C TRP A 99 -4.46 0.27 -9.31
N ILE A 100 -5.66 -0.29 -9.15
CA ILE A 100 -5.86 -1.72 -8.87
C ILE A 100 -5.60 -2.62 -10.09
N THR A 101 -5.75 -2.09 -11.30
CA THR A 101 -5.72 -2.85 -12.55
C THR A 101 -4.52 -3.80 -12.71
N PRO A 102 -3.28 -3.42 -12.34
CA PRO A 102 -2.13 -4.34 -12.44
C PRO A 102 -2.23 -5.59 -11.56
N PHE A 103 -3.10 -5.59 -10.57
CA PHE A 103 -3.29 -6.71 -9.63
C PHE A 103 -4.47 -7.62 -10.02
N MET A 104 -5.24 -7.27 -11.06
CA MET A 104 -6.46 -7.97 -11.45
C MET A 104 -6.30 -8.70 -12.78
N TYR A 105 -7.03 -9.80 -12.94
CA TYR A 105 -7.19 -10.44 -14.24
C TYR A 105 -8.29 -9.81 -15.08
N HIS A 106 -9.36 -9.35 -14.43
CA HIS A 106 -10.48 -8.67 -15.09
C HIS A 106 -10.38 -7.17 -14.84
N LEU A 107 -10.40 -6.40 -15.92
CA LEU A 107 -10.36 -4.94 -15.82
C LEU A 107 -11.60 -4.43 -15.08
N ALA A 108 -11.41 -3.97 -13.85
CA ALA A 108 -12.43 -3.17 -13.19
C ALA A 108 -12.39 -1.77 -13.80
N ASN A 109 -13.49 -1.33 -14.38
CA ASN A 109 -13.59 0.04 -14.91
C ASN A 109 -13.89 1.02 -13.77
N ASN A 110 -12.94 1.17 -12.84
CA ASN A 110 -13.02 2.11 -11.74
C ASN A 110 -12.18 3.36 -12.06
N GLN A 111 -12.82 4.39 -12.59
CA GLN A 111 -12.22 5.68 -12.94
C GLN A 111 -12.34 6.72 -11.81
N ALA A 112 -12.81 6.30 -10.63
CA ALA A 112 -13.00 7.21 -9.50
C ALA A 112 -11.66 7.81 -9.01
N VAL A 113 -11.71 9.08 -8.65
CA VAL A 113 -10.65 9.76 -7.90
C VAL A 113 -11.05 9.80 -6.43
N TYR A 114 -10.21 9.30 -5.58
CA TYR A 114 -10.39 9.29 -4.14
C TYR A 114 -9.52 10.37 -3.50
N LEU A 115 -10.14 11.21 -2.68
CA LEU A 115 -9.46 12.22 -1.87
C LEU A 115 -9.73 11.90 -0.40
N GLU A 116 -8.73 11.47 0.30
CA GLU A 116 -8.82 11.28 1.75
C GLU A 116 -8.26 12.51 2.44
N VAL A 117 -9.03 13.08 3.33
CA VAL A 117 -8.72 14.33 4.04
C VAL A 117 -8.91 14.10 5.54
N GLU A 118 -8.10 14.74 6.36
CA GLU A 118 -8.29 14.70 7.81
C GLU A 118 -9.77 14.93 8.19
N LYS A 119 -10.24 14.18 9.17
CA LYS A 119 -11.65 14.11 9.53
C LYS A 119 -12.30 15.47 9.72
N ASP A 120 -11.60 16.38 10.40
CA ASP A 120 -12.14 17.69 10.78
C ASP A 120 -12.25 18.66 9.59
N ALA A 121 -11.55 18.38 8.48
CA ALA A 121 -11.57 19.17 7.25
C ALA A 121 -12.31 18.48 6.10
N SER A 122 -12.66 17.19 6.22
CA SER A 122 -13.16 16.38 5.10
C SER A 122 -14.50 16.85 4.53
N GLU A 123 -15.40 17.35 5.36
CA GLU A 123 -16.69 17.90 4.92
C GLU A 123 -16.52 19.24 4.20
N TYR A 124 -15.62 20.08 4.68
CA TYR A 124 -15.29 21.34 4.00
C TYR A 124 -14.61 21.06 2.65
N ALA A 125 -13.72 20.10 2.60
CA ALA A 125 -13.09 19.66 1.35
C ALA A 125 -14.13 19.16 0.33
N PHE A 126 -15.14 18.41 0.80
CA PHE A 126 -16.26 17.99 -0.05
C PHE A 126 -17.00 19.18 -0.66
N HIS A 127 -17.37 20.18 0.13
CA HIS A 127 -18.06 21.36 -0.37
C HIS A 127 -17.22 22.12 -1.39
N LYS A 128 -15.92 22.26 -1.13
CA LYS A 128 -14.99 22.92 -2.05
C LYS A 128 -14.83 22.17 -3.37
N ILE A 129 -14.69 20.84 -3.33
CA ILE A 129 -14.60 20.04 -4.55
C ILE A 129 -15.91 20.07 -5.33
N LYS A 130 -17.06 20.11 -4.65
CA LYS A 130 -18.38 20.17 -5.29
C LYS A 130 -18.62 21.48 -6.06
N GLU A 131 -17.89 22.55 -5.72
CA GLU A 131 -17.89 23.80 -6.50
C GLU A 131 -17.20 23.63 -7.87
N LEU A 132 -16.26 22.67 -7.99
CA LEU A 132 -15.46 22.43 -9.20
C LEU A 132 -15.97 21.26 -10.05
N GLU A 133 -16.56 20.26 -9.39
CA GLU A 133 -16.92 18.98 -10.00
C GLU A 133 -18.38 18.65 -9.72
N GLY A 134 -19.13 18.21 -10.72
CA GLY A 134 -20.55 17.86 -10.57
C GLY A 134 -20.80 16.47 -9.98
N ASN A 135 -19.86 15.53 -10.19
CA ASN A 135 -20.01 14.12 -9.79
C ASN A 135 -19.14 13.81 -8.54
N VAL A 136 -19.58 14.31 -7.38
CA VAL A 136 -18.82 14.24 -6.12
C VAL A 136 -19.67 13.60 -5.03
N PHE A 137 -19.08 12.65 -4.31
CA PHE A 137 -19.71 11.93 -3.20
C PHE A 137 -18.88 12.11 -1.92
N TYR A 138 -19.58 12.25 -0.80
CA TYR A 138 -18.96 12.36 0.53
C TYR A 138 -19.27 11.11 1.35
N ARG A 139 -18.23 10.28 1.57
CA ARG A 139 -18.32 9.06 2.37
C ARG A 139 -19.56 8.21 2.03
N PRO A 140 -19.76 7.87 0.75
CA PRO A 140 -20.96 7.16 0.34
C PRO A 140 -21.07 5.83 1.08
N ASP A 141 -22.27 5.50 1.55
CA ASP A 141 -22.54 4.20 2.15
C ASP A 141 -22.74 3.14 1.06
N LYS A 142 -22.83 1.86 1.47
CA LYS A 142 -22.99 0.75 0.52
C LYS A 142 -24.24 0.89 -0.36
N LYS A 143 -25.33 1.44 0.18
CA LYS A 143 -26.58 1.62 -0.58
C LYS A 143 -26.46 2.75 -1.61
N GLU A 144 -25.77 3.82 -1.23
CA GLU A 144 -25.48 4.93 -2.14
C GLU A 144 -24.55 4.49 -3.27
N ILE A 145 -23.55 3.67 -2.94
CA ILE A 145 -22.62 3.09 -3.93
C ILE A 145 -23.39 2.22 -4.92
N GLU A 146 -24.16 1.25 -4.45
CA GLU A 146 -24.90 0.32 -5.31
C GLU A 146 -25.97 1.01 -6.18
N LYS A 147 -26.55 2.11 -5.71
CA LYS A 147 -27.71 2.73 -6.37
C LYS A 147 -27.34 3.94 -7.24
N TYR A 148 -26.35 4.73 -6.85
CA TYR A 148 -26.09 6.04 -7.43
C TYR A 148 -24.66 6.23 -7.93
N LEU A 149 -23.71 5.38 -7.51
CA LEU A 149 -22.31 5.56 -7.82
C LEU A 149 -21.92 4.71 -9.03
N ASP A 150 -21.76 5.37 -10.17
CA ASP A 150 -21.14 4.74 -11.34
C ASP A 150 -19.64 5.06 -11.36
N LEU A 151 -18.83 4.08 -10.94
CA LEU A 151 -17.38 4.22 -10.88
C LEU A 151 -16.74 4.44 -12.26
N SER A 152 -17.40 4.02 -13.34
CA SER A 152 -16.91 4.19 -14.72
C SER A 152 -16.95 5.63 -15.21
N ASN A 153 -17.82 6.46 -14.62
CA ASN A 153 -17.97 7.86 -14.97
C ASN A 153 -17.00 8.81 -14.21
N GLY A 154 -15.97 8.26 -13.58
CA GLY A 154 -14.92 9.03 -12.93
C GLY A 154 -15.41 9.95 -11.80
N PRO A 155 -16.23 9.46 -10.85
CA PRO A 155 -16.67 10.27 -9.72
C PRO A 155 -15.49 10.67 -8.84
N VAL A 156 -15.67 11.74 -8.07
CA VAL A 156 -14.75 12.12 -7.00
C VAL A 156 -15.35 11.69 -5.66
N ILE A 157 -14.61 10.91 -4.91
CA ILE A 157 -15.06 10.39 -3.62
C ILE A 157 -14.20 10.99 -2.51
N ILE A 158 -14.82 11.78 -1.64
CA ILE A 158 -14.15 12.37 -0.48
C ILE A 158 -14.37 11.48 0.73
N LYS A 159 -13.28 11.13 1.41
CA LYS A 159 -13.27 10.24 2.59
C LYS A 159 -12.43 10.81 3.73
N ASN A 160 -12.61 10.29 4.92
CA ASN A 160 -11.73 10.63 6.03
C ASN A 160 -10.40 9.88 5.88
N LEU A 161 -9.30 10.60 5.94
CA LEU A 161 -7.98 10.00 6.06
C LEU A 161 -7.88 9.29 7.43
N VAL A 162 -7.58 8.02 7.39
CA VAL A 162 -7.34 7.24 8.62
C VAL A 162 -6.02 7.68 9.23
N THR A 163 -6.00 7.95 10.53
CA THR A 163 -4.78 8.37 11.23
C THR A 163 -3.69 7.31 11.12
N GLU A 164 -2.42 7.76 11.00
CA GLU A 164 -1.25 6.89 10.79
C GLU A 164 -1.32 6.03 9.50
N SER A 165 -2.10 6.46 8.53
CA SER A 165 -2.11 5.84 7.20
C SER A 165 -0.70 5.84 6.59
N PRO A 166 -0.22 4.71 6.06
CA PRO A 166 1.04 4.69 5.35
C PRO A 166 0.94 5.43 4.01
N LEU A 167 1.52 6.60 3.95
CA LEU A 167 1.58 7.45 2.77
C LEU A 167 3.02 7.55 2.26
N CYS A 168 3.16 7.89 0.98
CA CYS A 168 4.42 8.32 0.38
C CYS A 168 4.16 9.57 -0.46
N GLU A 169 5.23 10.30 -0.72
CA GLU A 169 5.19 11.48 -1.58
C GLU A 169 5.63 11.12 -3.00
N GLN A 170 4.85 11.53 -3.99
CA GLN A 170 5.18 11.39 -5.41
C GLN A 170 4.79 12.68 -6.13
N ASN A 171 5.77 13.34 -6.77
CA ASN A 171 5.56 14.60 -7.49
C ASN A 171 4.90 15.71 -6.65
N GLY A 172 5.19 15.78 -5.34
CA GLY A 172 4.61 16.76 -4.42
C GLY A 172 3.21 16.40 -3.90
N LEU A 173 2.66 15.25 -4.29
CA LEU A 173 1.38 14.76 -3.79
C LEU A 173 1.59 13.62 -2.80
N HIS A 174 0.79 13.57 -1.75
CA HIS A 174 0.72 12.39 -0.89
C HIS A 174 -0.22 11.36 -1.52
N ILE A 175 0.29 10.16 -1.73
CA ILE A 175 -0.44 9.01 -2.23
C ILE A 175 -0.34 7.83 -1.23
N PRO A 176 -1.25 6.84 -1.27
CA PRO A 176 -1.11 5.66 -0.43
C PRO A 176 0.12 4.85 -0.83
N THR A 177 0.83 4.28 0.14
CA THR A 177 1.73 3.17 -0.16
C THR A 177 0.92 1.95 -0.57
N LEU A 178 1.54 0.96 -1.21
CA LEU A 178 0.84 -0.27 -1.62
C LEU A 178 0.20 -0.99 -0.42
N GLU A 179 0.87 -0.97 0.73
CA GLU A 179 0.35 -1.59 1.96
C GLU A 179 -0.99 -0.97 2.41
N LYS A 180 -1.09 0.37 2.36
CA LYS A 180 -2.35 1.05 2.64
C LYS A 180 -3.40 0.72 1.60
N PHE A 181 -3.06 0.81 0.32
CA PHE A 181 -3.97 0.60 -0.78
C PHE A 181 -4.59 -0.80 -0.73
N LEU A 182 -3.80 -1.85 -0.50
CA LEU A 182 -4.29 -3.22 -0.33
C LEU A 182 -5.26 -3.37 0.85
N VAL A 183 -4.93 -2.78 2.01
CA VAL A 183 -5.80 -2.86 3.19
C VAL A 183 -7.12 -2.13 2.99
N ASP A 184 -7.09 -0.95 2.38
CA ASP A 184 -8.29 -0.15 2.14
C ASP A 184 -9.24 -0.81 1.15
N MET A 185 -8.73 -1.47 0.11
CA MET A 185 -9.55 -2.29 -0.80
C MET A 185 -10.33 -3.40 -0.09
N TYR A 186 -9.80 -3.94 0.99
CA TYR A 186 -10.51 -4.90 1.81
C TYR A 186 -11.55 -4.24 2.72
N CYS A 187 -11.20 -3.07 3.29
CA CYS A 187 -11.97 -2.45 4.36
C CYS A 187 -13.08 -1.52 3.86
N ASP A 188 -12.91 -0.91 2.70
CA ASP A 188 -13.79 0.14 2.21
C ASP A 188 -14.93 -0.43 1.35
N SER A 189 -16.13 0.07 1.60
CA SER A 189 -17.34 -0.34 0.87
C SER A 189 -17.30 -0.02 -0.63
N ASP A 190 -16.51 0.98 -1.02
CA ASP A 190 -16.34 1.37 -2.43
C ASP A 190 -15.69 0.25 -3.27
N PHE A 191 -15.00 -0.66 -2.61
CA PHE A 191 -14.32 -1.82 -3.23
C PHE A 191 -15.05 -3.15 -2.96
N TYR A 192 -16.36 -3.10 -2.65
CA TYR A 192 -17.14 -4.31 -2.34
C TYR A 192 -17.10 -5.36 -3.47
N TYR A 193 -16.95 -4.92 -4.71
CA TYR A 193 -16.85 -5.79 -5.89
C TYR A 193 -15.54 -6.59 -5.96
N LEU A 194 -14.52 -6.23 -5.15
CA LEU A 194 -13.25 -6.93 -5.06
C LEU A 194 -13.21 -8.02 -3.99
N GLN A 195 -14.32 -8.24 -3.27
CA GLN A 195 -14.34 -9.19 -2.16
C GLN A 195 -14.24 -10.66 -2.61
N GLY A 196 -13.84 -11.52 -1.69
CA GLY A 196 -13.74 -12.96 -1.93
C GLY A 196 -12.53 -13.36 -2.79
N ALA A 197 -12.78 -14.16 -3.83
CA ALA A 197 -11.73 -14.72 -4.69
C ALA A 197 -10.91 -13.64 -5.42
N GLU A 198 -11.54 -12.51 -5.78
CA GLU A 198 -10.85 -11.43 -6.47
C GLU A 198 -9.84 -10.75 -5.55
N TYR A 199 -10.20 -10.47 -4.30
CA TYR A 199 -9.27 -9.88 -3.34
C TYR A 199 -8.09 -10.83 -3.02
N TRP A 200 -8.35 -12.13 -2.96
CA TRP A 200 -7.30 -13.13 -2.81
C TRP A 200 -6.30 -13.05 -3.98
N ARG A 201 -6.78 -12.95 -5.22
CA ARG A 201 -5.93 -12.80 -6.42
C ARG A 201 -5.12 -11.50 -6.40
N ILE A 202 -5.74 -10.41 -5.96
CA ILE A 202 -5.05 -9.13 -5.79
C ILE A 202 -3.87 -9.29 -4.83
N MET A 203 -4.09 -9.94 -3.68
CA MET A 203 -3.05 -10.20 -2.70
C MET A 203 -1.96 -11.12 -3.27
N HIS A 204 -2.35 -12.15 -4.03
CA HIS A 204 -1.42 -13.04 -4.73
C HIS A 204 -0.53 -12.25 -5.71
N ASN A 205 -1.10 -11.44 -6.59
CA ASN A 205 -0.33 -10.65 -7.55
C ASN A 205 0.53 -9.56 -6.88
N ALA A 206 0.10 -9.09 -5.70
CA ALA A 206 0.85 -8.10 -4.93
C ALA A 206 2.19 -8.65 -4.38
N HIS A 207 2.37 -9.98 -4.27
CA HIS A 207 3.66 -10.58 -3.90
C HIS A 207 4.79 -10.27 -4.89
N GLN A 208 4.48 -9.88 -6.13
CA GLN A 208 5.46 -9.44 -7.10
C GLN A 208 6.03 -8.05 -6.79
N TYR A 209 5.41 -7.32 -5.85
CA TYR A 209 5.80 -5.99 -5.45
C TYR A 209 6.55 -5.98 -4.12
N SER A 210 7.35 -4.93 -3.94
CA SER A 210 8.05 -4.68 -2.69
C SER A 210 7.08 -4.21 -1.61
N ILE A 211 6.69 -5.10 -0.70
CA ILE A 211 5.73 -4.83 0.39
C ILE A 211 6.39 -4.97 1.76
N ASN A 212 6.18 -3.98 2.62
CA ASN A 212 6.52 -4.06 4.03
C ASN A 212 5.33 -4.64 4.82
N THR A 213 5.33 -5.95 5.02
CA THR A 213 4.25 -6.67 5.72
C THR A 213 4.02 -6.17 7.13
N SER A 214 5.07 -5.74 7.85
CA SER A 214 4.92 -5.16 9.19
C SER A 214 4.15 -3.84 9.16
N LYS A 215 4.37 -3.01 8.13
CA LYS A 215 3.62 -1.77 7.89
C LYS A 215 2.17 -2.08 7.52
N MET A 216 1.95 -3.02 6.61
CA MET A 216 0.62 -3.47 6.18
C MET A 216 -0.20 -3.99 7.36
N PHE A 217 0.36 -4.88 8.16
CA PHE A 217 -0.35 -5.49 9.30
C PHE A 217 -0.63 -4.49 10.43
N ARG A 218 0.27 -3.53 10.67
CA ARG A 218 0.01 -2.43 11.63
C ARG A 218 -1.18 -1.59 11.17
N TYR A 219 -1.23 -1.23 9.89
CA TYR A 219 -2.34 -0.49 9.34
C TYR A 219 -3.64 -1.32 9.31
N ALA A 220 -3.58 -2.60 8.95
CA ALA A 220 -4.72 -3.51 9.03
C ALA A 220 -5.27 -3.65 10.46
N SER A 221 -4.40 -3.64 11.49
CA SER A 221 -4.83 -3.61 12.89
C SER A 221 -5.63 -2.35 13.21
N ARG A 222 -5.18 -1.21 12.72
CA ARG A 222 -5.90 0.07 12.89
C ARG A 222 -7.26 0.09 12.19
N ARG A 223 -7.39 -0.68 11.11
CA ARG A 223 -8.65 -0.87 10.36
C ARG A 223 -9.51 -2.03 10.89
N ASN A 224 -9.16 -2.64 12.04
CA ASN A 224 -9.82 -3.82 12.64
C ASN A 224 -9.90 -5.03 11.67
N ALA A 225 -8.95 -5.15 10.75
CA ALA A 225 -8.92 -6.19 9.73
C ALA A 225 -7.68 -7.12 9.81
N LEU A 226 -6.82 -6.95 10.84
CA LEU A 226 -5.51 -7.63 10.93
C LEU A 226 -5.60 -9.15 10.70
N GLN A 227 -6.46 -9.85 11.41
CA GLN A 227 -6.52 -11.32 11.35
C GLN A 227 -6.93 -11.82 9.96
N LYS A 228 -7.86 -11.12 9.32
CA LYS A 228 -8.34 -11.46 7.98
C LYS A 228 -7.29 -11.15 6.91
N ILE A 229 -6.71 -9.96 6.94
CA ILE A 229 -5.65 -9.54 6.01
C ILE A 229 -4.43 -10.47 6.12
N LYS A 230 -3.99 -10.76 7.36
CA LYS A 230 -2.86 -11.65 7.59
C LYS A 230 -3.12 -13.04 7.03
N ARG A 231 -4.29 -13.63 7.29
CA ARG A 231 -4.66 -14.95 6.78
C ARG A 231 -4.66 -14.98 5.25
N ILE A 232 -5.32 -14.02 4.60
CA ILE A 232 -5.38 -13.97 3.13
C ILE A 232 -3.99 -13.78 2.53
N TRP A 233 -3.16 -12.94 3.14
CA TRP A 233 -1.77 -12.74 2.72
C TRP A 233 -0.96 -14.02 2.79
N GLU A 234 -1.04 -14.77 3.90
CA GLU A 234 -0.31 -16.03 4.10
C GLU A 234 -0.84 -17.14 3.16
N GLU A 235 -2.17 -17.24 2.97
CA GLU A 235 -2.78 -18.19 2.03
C GLU A 235 -2.40 -17.87 0.57
N SER A 236 -2.27 -16.62 0.19
CA SER A 236 -1.94 -16.19 -1.17
C SER A 236 -0.49 -16.44 -1.59
N ILE A 237 0.41 -16.77 -0.66
CA ILE A 237 1.79 -17.19 -0.96
C ILE A 237 1.82 -18.67 -1.44
N ASN A 238 1.00 -19.53 -0.85
CA ASN A 238 1.15 -20.98 -0.97
C ASN A 238 0.74 -21.57 -2.34
N ASP A 239 0.14 -20.77 -3.22
CA ASP A 239 -0.25 -21.23 -4.57
C ASP A 239 0.84 -20.98 -5.65
N PHE A 240 2.06 -20.68 -5.23
CA PHE A 240 3.23 -20.63 -6.13
C PHE A 240 3.92 -22.00 -6.28
N GLU A 241 3.38 -23.08 -5.66
CA GLU A 241 3.79 -24.45 -5.88
C GLU A 241 2.86 -25.14 -6.89
#